data_ab58724e0bcef2fe641bbbb79ff12281
#
_entry.id   ab58724e0bcef2fe641bbbb79ff12281
#
_cell.length_a   1.000
_cell.length_b   1.000
_cell.length_c   1.000
_cell.angle_alpha   90.00
_cell.angle_beta   90.00
_cell.angle_gamma   90.00
#
_symmetry.space_group_name_H-M   'P 1'
#
loop_
_entity.id
_entity.type
_entity.pdbx_description
1 polymer ?
#
loop_
_entity_poly.entity_id
_entity_poly.type
_entity_poly.pdbx_seq_one_letter_code
_entity_poly.pdbx_strand_id
1 'polypeptide(L)'
;MSNLFPTRTVFSALGCLMQNPMLLEDNKIKLTRDDFYSKGQPLFHVMVFAAINNLYDKGMTAIQPVDIDEYLSEYKTNYKVFADNDGLQWCYQAIEYSEVDNYPYYAEKIKKFSLLRELDEEGFSLTGIYDVSNDPDDDDEEAQAYFDSLSVDDIIQYVEKKVNGIASTYQVGYDRVSSKAGDNGIELLERFKESPMYGFPTTGEMQNTIFRGILPKTSLLRSALTNVGKSRMAIAEATDLAIGKWYDYQRNTWESKGKKQKVLFISTEMEEDELQPTMWSYISGIKEEDIRDGKMTPDEEEAVRQAIIHLQECDLYIEYVPKFDPQTINAIIKEYAIRHDVDVVFFDYIHLSFEIMMEISGKTKGMTMREDMMLTIFASGLEELAREYNFHLRTSTQMNGNEADGSTQMLDQSLLRGAKAMADKMQYGIIMAKPSEKELGLIQPIVEDLQVKQFGGHQIQPNLVYHIYKNRKSKYKGKLWFYVDYDTMRQTELFMTDFSNNLIKVPKTDLLSLQEEN
;
A
#
# COMPACT_ATOMS: atom_id res chain seq x y z
N MET A 1 23.33 -23.84 -23.11
CA MET A 1 22.52 -23.26 -22.03
C MET A 1 23.38 -23.29 -20.79
N SER A 2 23.70 -22.14 -20.23
CA SER A 2 24.40 -22.04 -18.96
C SER A 2 23.59 -22.73 -17.88
N ASN A 3 24.26 -23.48 -16.98
CA ASN A 3 23.57 -24.13 -15.87
C ASN A 3 23.22 -23.08 -14.82
N LEU A 4 22.03 -22.49 -14.94
CA LEU A 4 21.53 -21.43 -14.03
C LEU A 4 21.07 -21.99 -12.67
N PHE A 5 21.61 -23.11 -12.23
CA PHE A 5 21.31 -23.73 -10.95
C PHE A 5 22.57 -23.88 -10.09
N PRO A 6 22.71 -23.13 -8.97
CA PRO A 6 23.91 -23.12 -8.15
C PRO A 6 23.94 -24.31 -7.18
N THR A 7 24.14 -25.52 -7.69
CA THR A 7 24.00 -26.79 -6.94
C THR A 7 24.79 -26.81 -5.62
N ARG A 8 26.03 -26.30 -5.61
CA ARG A 8 26.83 -26.25 -4.37
C ARG A 8 26.27 -25.30 -3.35
N THR A 9 25.78 -24.12 -3.79
CA THR A 9 25.16 -23.13 -2.92
C THR A 9 23.85 -23.64 -2.34
N VAL A 10 23.03 -24.33 -3.16
CA VAL A 10 21.78 -24.98 -2.73
C VAL A 10 22.09 -26.07 -1.68
N PHE A 11 23.12 -26.88 -1.91
CA PHE A 11 23.58 -27.86 -0.95
C PHE A 11 23.91 -27.24 0.41
N SER A 12 24.72 -26.18 0.42
CA SER A 12 25.11 -25.49 1.65
C SER A 12 23.93 -24.79 2.34
N ALA A 13 23.05 -24.16 1.58
CA ALA A 13 21.86 -23.49 2.14
C ALA A 13 20.91 -24.46 2.83
N LEU A 14 20.63 -25.61 2.21
CA LEU A 14 19.78 -26.65 2.80
C LEU A 14 20.43 -27.26 4.05
N GLY A 15 21.77 -27.43 4.05
CA GLY A 15 22.51 -27.82 5.25
C GLY A 15 22.39 -26.84 6.40
N CYS A 16 22.48 -25.53 6.13
CA CYS A 16 22.26 -24.48 7.13
C CYS A 16 20.83 -24.49 7.68
N LEU A 17 19.83 -24.65 6.80
CA LEU A 17 18.41 -24.72 7.20
C LEU A 17 18.09 -25.94 8.07
N MET A 18 18.74 -27.07 7.85
CA MET A 18 18.62 -28.24 8.74
C MET A 18 19.22 -27.98 10.11
N GLN A 19 20.40 -27.33 10.16
CA GLN A 19 21.07 -26.98 11.43
C GLN A 19 20.30 -25.91 12.23
N ASN A 20 19.77 -24.92 11.54
CA ASN A 20 19.02 -23.82 12.13
C ASN A 20 17.79 -23.46 11.26
N PRO A 21 16.65 -24.12 11.45
CA PRO A 21 15.43 -23.84 10.68
C PRO A 21 14.85 -22.43 10.90
N MET A 22 15.20 -21.72 11.99
CA MET A 22 14.78 -20.34 12.20
C MET A 22 15.25 -19.37 11.11
N LEU A 23 16.25 -19.76 10.33
CA LEU A 23 16.70 -19.01 9.13
C LEU A 23 15.60 -18.90 8.05
N LEU A 24 14.55 -19.72 8.10
CA LEU A 24 13.38 -19.61 7.24
C LEU A 24 12.56 -18.34 7.53
N GLU A 25 12.69 -17.79 8.72
CA GLU A 25 12.03 -16.53 9.13
C GLU A 25 12.88 -15.28 8.82
N ASP A 26 14.05 -15.44 8.17
CA ASP A 26 14.87 -14.29 7.79
C ASP A 26 14.10 -13.42 6.80
N ASN A 27 13.70 -12.22 7.28
CA ASN A 27 12.91 -11.28 6.50
C ASN A 27 13.70 -10.55 5.40
N LYS A 28 15.03 -10.69 5.36
CA LYS A 28 15.85 -10.02 4.34
C LYS A 28 15.83 -10.76 3.02
N ILE A 29 15.93 -12.10 3.06
CA ILE A 29 15.95 -12.93 1.86
C ILE A 29 15.12 -14.19 2.15
N LYS A 30 13.84 -14.14 1.82
CA LYS A 30 12.95 -15.28 1.99
C LYS A 30 13.07 -16.24 0.81
N LEU A 31 13.60 -17.43 1.06
CA LEU A 31 13.62 -18.50 0.07
C LEU A 31 12.26 -19.22 0.01
N THR A 32 11.86 -19.57 -1.20
CA THR A 32 10.62 -20.30 -1.51
C THR A 32 10.93 -21.59 -2.24
N ARG A 33 9.92 -22.43 -2.47
CA ARG A 33 10.09 -23.70 -3.24
C ARG A 33 10.59 -23.46 -4.66
N ASP A 34 10.18 -22.37 -5.28
CA ASP A 34 10.53 -22.02 -6.66
C ASP A 34 12.01 -21.67 -6.80
N ASP A 35 12.64 -21.18 -5.73
CA ASP A 35 14.08 -20.91 -5.72
C ASP A 35 14.94 -22.18 -5.87
N PHE A 36 14.39 -23.33 -5.48
CA PHE A 36 15.02 -24.64 -5.57
C PHE A 36 14.60 -25.46 -6.79
N TYR A 37 13.70 -24.90 -7.61
CA TYR A 37 13.25 -25.51 -8.85
C TYR A 37 14.07 -25.05 -10.04
N SER A 38 14.39 -25.97 -10.97
CA SER A 38 14.93 -25.65 -12.28
C SER A 38 14.42 -26.69 -13.30
N LYS A 39 13.94 -26.19 -14.44
CA LYS A 39 13.40 -27.04 -15.50
C LYS A 39 14.42 -28.06 -15.98
N GLY A 40 14.03 -29.33 -15.96
CA GLY A 40 14.92 -30.44 -16.35
C GLY A 40 15.84 -30.98 -15.24
N GLN A 41 15.79 -30.37 -14.03
CA GLN A 41 16.47 -30.90 -12.85
C GLN A 41 15.53 -31.78 -12.00
N PRO A 42 16.06 -32.78 -11.28
CA PRO A 42 15.27 -33.55 -10.33
C PRO A 42 14.62 -32.65 -9.27
N LEU A 43 13.38 -32.93 -8.86
CA LEU A 43 12.68 -32.24 -7.79
C LEU A 43 13.28 -32.47 -6.39
N PHE A 44 14.45 -33.10 -6.31
CA PHE A 44 15.12 -33.50 -5.07
C PHE A 44 15.31 -32.32 -4.09
N HIS A 45 15.91 -31.22 -4.55
CA HIS A 45 16.18 -30.07 -3.68
C HIS A 45 14.90 -29.38 -3.22
N VAL A 46 13.90 -29.28 -4.10
CA VAL A 46 12.56 -28.76 -3.77
C VAL A 46 11.91 -29.60 -2.66
N MET A 47 12.02 -30.91 -2.75
CA MET A 47 11.45 -31.83 -1.76
C MET A 47 12.15 -31.75 -0.41
N VAL A 48 13.48 -31.66 -0.40
CA VAL A 48 14.25 -31.48 0.84
C VAL A 48 13.90 -30.16 1.48
N PHE A 49 13.84 -29.05 0.73
CA PHE A 49 13.41 -27.75 1.26
C PHE A 49 11.99 -27.80 1.80
N ALA A 50 11.05 -28.40 1.06
CA ALA A 50 9.67 -28.53 1.52
C ALA A 50 9.54 -29.37 2.80
N ALA A 51 10.35 -30.43 2.94
CA ALA A 51 10.39 -31.22 4.15
C ALA A 51 10.90 -30.41 5.35
N ILE A 52 12.00 -29.66 5.17
CA ILE A 52 12.55 -28.77 6.19
C ILE A 52 11.49 -27.76 6.64
N ASN A 53 10.86 -27.05 5.70
CA ASN A 53 9.84 -26.05 6.01
C ASN A 53 8.65 -26.66 6.77
N ASN A 54 8.12 -27.79 6.32
CA ASN A 54 6.98 -28.44 6.98
C ASN A 54 7.33 -29.02 8.37
N LEU A 55 8.57 -29.48 8.59
CA LEU A 55 9.03 -29.93 9.90
C LEU A 55 9.22 -28.75 10.86
N TYR A 56 9.70 -27.63 10.35
CA TYR A 56 9.79 -26.39 11.11
C TYR A 56 8.40 -25.87 11.50
N ASP A 57 7.44 -25.84 10.59
CA ASP A 57 6.05 -25.48 10.84
C ASP A 57 5.37 -26.38 11.90
N LYS A 58 5.85 -27.63 12.04
CA LYS A 58 5.45 -28.56 13.12
C LYS A 58 6.16 -28.30 14.45
N GLY A 59 7.03 -27.28 14.53
CA GLY A 59 7.69 -26.84 15.75
C GLY A 59 9.09 -27.44 15.99
N MET A 60 9.72 -28.05 14.99
CA MET A 60 11.10 -28.56 15.13
C MET A 60 12.10 -27.41 15.02
N THR A 61 12.95 -27.25 16.03
CA THR A 61 13.98 -26.21 16.11
C THR A 61 15.35 -26.62 15.59
N ALA A 62 15.54 -27.91 15.35
CA ALA A 62 16.70 -28.50 14.66
C ALA A 62 16.21 -29.75 13.93
N ILE A 63 16.62 -29.93 12.69
CA ILE A 63 16.13 -31.02 11.81
C ILE A 63 17.31 -31.92 11.46
N GLN A 64 17.21 -33.16 11.86
CA GLN A 64 18.21 -34.17 11.52
C GLN A 64 17.88 -34.83 10.18
N PRO A 65 18.88 -35.39 9.45
CA PRO A 65 18.63 -36.11 8.20
C PRO A 65 17.60 -37.24 8.33
N VAL A 66 17.56 -37.91 9.47
CA VAL A 66 16.58 -38.96 9.75
C VAL A 66 15.16 -38.45 9.86
N ASP A 67 14.96 -37.22 10.32
CA ASP A 67 13.62 -36.61 10.40
C ASP A 67 13.07 -36.31 8.99
N ILE A 68 13.95 -35.92 8.05
CA ILE A 68 13.59 -35.71 6.63
C ILE A 68 13.27 -37.06 5.97
N ASP A 69 14.08 -38.08 6.21
CA ASP A 69 13.86 -39.43 5.70
C ASP A 69 12.52 -39.99 6.19
N GLU A 70 12.23 -39.90 7.49
CA GLU A 70 10.97 -40.31 8.09
C GLU A 70 9.79 -39.53 7.49
N TYR A 71 9.89 -38.22 7.46
CA TYR A 71 8.84 -37.35 6.91
C TYR A 71 8.53 -37.68 5.44
N LEU A 72 9.55 -37.83 4.60
CA LEU A 72 9.36 -38.15 3.17
C LEU A 72 8.87 -39.56 2.94
N SER A 73 9.16 -40.51 3.86
CA SER A 73 8.70 -41.91 3.75
C SER A 73 7.18 -42.05 3.75
N GLU A 74 6.45 -41.06 4.31
CA GLU A 74 5.00 -41.00 4.26
C GLU A 74 4.48 -40.76 2.82
N TYR A 75 5.33 -40.25 1.91
CA TYR A 75 4.96 -39.84 0.54
C TYR A 75 5.67 -40.69 -0.51
N LYS A 76 5.11 -41.84 -0.86
CA LYS A 76 5.75 -42.89 -1.71
C LYS A 76 6.46 -42.37 -2.96
N THR A 77 5.86 -41.42 -3.69
CA THR A 77 6.44 -40.86 -4.91
C THR A 77 7.67 -40.02 -4.63
N ASN A 78 7.59 -39.16 -3.62
CA ASN A 78 8.65 -38.24 -3.22
C ASN A 78 9.81 -39.02 -2.59
N TYR A 79 9.48 -40.01 -1.76
CA TYR A 79 10.49 -40.85 -1.14
C TYR A 79 11.34 -41.60 -2.15
N LYS A 80 10.75 -42.07 -3.25
CA LYS A 80 11.51 -42.69 -4.31
C LYS A 80 12.59 -41.75 -4.88
N VAL A 81 12.23 -40.50 -5.18
CA VAL A 81 13.21 -39.52 -5.70
C VAL A 81 14.28 -39.24 -4.65
N PHE A 82 13.92 -39.14 -3.37
CA PHE A 82 14.85 -38.93 -2.28
C PHE A 82 15.85 -40.12 -2.16
N ALA A 83 15.35 -41.32 -2.15
CA ALA A 83 16.17 -42.55 -2.08
C ALA A 83 17.05 -42.74 -3.31
N ASP A 84 16.53 -42.50 -4.52
CA ASP A 84 17.29 -42.64 -5.79
C ASP A 84 18.47 -41.63 -5.87
N ASN A 85 18.46 -40.57 -5.04
CA ASN A 85 19.53 -39.56 -4.93
C ASN A 85 20.38 -39.71 -3.65
N ASP A 86 20.39 -40.88 -3.01
CA ASP A 86 21.08 -41.11 -1.73
C ASP A 86 20.77 -40.01 -0.68
N GLY A 87 19.51 -39.57 -0.61
CA GLY A 87 19.08 -38.38 0.06
C GLY A 87 19.45 -38.27 1.55
N LEU A 88 19.41 -39.42 2.27
CA LEU A 88 19.83 -39.46 3.67
C LEU A 88 21.32 -39.13 3.81
N GLN A 89 22.18 -39.72 3.01
CA GLN A 89 23.63 -39.48 3.02
C GLN A 89 23.94 -38.07 2.55
N TRP A 90 23.20 -37.59 1.54
CA TRP A 90 23.31 -36.23 1.04
C TRP A 90 22.99 -35.19 2.13
N CYS A 91 21.94 -35.39 2.92
CA CYS A 91 21.58 -34.51 4.02
C CYS A 91 22.65 -34.51 5.12
N TYR A 92 23.24 -35.66 5.46
CA TYR A 92 24.35 -35.70 6.42
C TYR A 92 25.55 -34.88 5.94
N GLN A 93 25.93 -35.04 4.67
CA GLN A 93 27.02 -34.27 4.07
C GLN A 93 26.66 -32.76 4.01
N ALA A 94 25.42 -32.42 3.68
CA ALA A 94 24.99 -31.03 3.64
C ALA A 94 25.14 -30.35 5.01
N ILE A 95 24.79 -31.01 6.09
CA ILE A 95 25.02 -30.51 7.46
C ILE A 95 26.52 -30.40 7.75
N GLU A 96 27.29 -31.41 7.44
CA GLU A 96 28.72 -31.49 7.78
C GLU A 96 29.55 -30.38 7.09
N TYR A 97 29.22 -30.06 5.81
CA TYR A 97 30.00 -29.11 5.01
C TYR A 97 29.36 -27.69 4.93
N SER A 98 28.35 -27.38 5.74
CA SER A 98 27.70 -26.07 5.72
C SER A 98 27.96 -25.31 7.00
N GLU A 99 28.27 -24.03 6.87
CA GLU A 99 28.45 -23.09 7.98
C GLU A 99 27.25 -22.13 8.02
N VAL A 100 26.53 -22.12 9.15
CA VAL A 100 25.29 -21.34 9.35
C VAL A 100 25.52 -19.86 9.17
N ASP A 101 26.68 -19.33 9.59
CA ASP A 101 27.04 -17.93 9.46
C ASP A 101 27.11 -17.44 7.99
N ASN A 102 27.33 -18.37 7.05
CA ASN A 102 27.39 -18.07 5.62
C ASN A 102 26.01 -18.15 4.92
N TYR A 103 24.93 -18.46 5.67
CA TYR A 103 23.59 -18.61 5.10
C TYR A 103 23.12 -17.37 4.31
N PRO A 104 23.29 -16.11 4.77
CA PRO A 104 22.86 -14.94 4.01
C PRO A 104 23.48 -14.88 2.60
N TYR A 105 24.76 -15.23 2.48
CA TYR A 105 25.42 -15.32 1.17
C TYR A 105 24.82 -16.41 0.28
N TYR A 106 24.53 -17.59 0.86
CA TYR A 106 23.93 -18.67 0.09
C TYR A 106 22.51 -18.33 -0.38
N ALA A 107 21.71 -17.74 0.51
CA ALA A 107 20.34 -17.34 0.21
C ALA A 107 20.29 -16.27 -0.89
N GLU A 108 21.15 -15.25 -0.81
CA GLU A 108 21.24 -14.22 -1.84
C GLU A 108 21.65 -14.79 -3.18
N LYS A 109 22.65 -15.67 -3.21
CA LYS A 109 23.11 -16.31 -4.44
C LYS A 109 22.02 -17.19 -5.07
N ILE A 110 21.25 -17.92 -4.27
CA ILE A 110 20.12 -18.71 -4.76
C ILE A 110 19.06 -17.79 -5.39
N LYS A 111 18.71 -16.67 -4.73
CA LYS A 111 17.76 -15.69 -5.27
C LYS A 111 18.24 -15.07 -6.58
N LYS A 112 19.51 -14.73 -6.70
CA LYS A 112 20.07 -14.23 -7.96
C LYS A 112 19.86 -15.25 -9.09
N PHE A 113 20.20 -16.51 -8.87
CA PHE A 113 20.02 -17.54 -9.88
C PHE A 113 18.56 -17.88 -10.15
N SER A 114 17.68 -17.75 -9.15
CA SER A 114 16.23 -17.86 -9.34
C SER A 114 15.71 -16.79 -10.27
N LEU A 115 16.09 -15.53 -10.04
CA LEU A 115 15.76 -14.41 -10.91
C LEU A 115 16.29 -14.58 -12.32
N LEU A 116 17.55 -15.06 -12.48
CA LEU A 116 18.10 -15.33 -13.81
C LEU A 116 17.29 -16.40 -14.59
N ARG A 117 16.83 -17.44 -13.89
CA ARG A 117 15.98 -18.49 -14.54
C ARG A 117 14.65 -17.90 -15.00
N GLU A 118 14.01 -17.08 -14.18
CA GLU A 118 12.75 -16.43 -14.53
C GLU A 118 12.93 -15.50 -15.73
N LEU A 119 14.00 -14.69 -15.73
CA LEU A 119 14.31 -13.81 -16.85
C LEU A 119 14.60 -14.58 -18.15
N ASP A 120 15.32 -15.70 -18.09
CA ASP A 120 15.62 -16.56 -19.24
C ASP A 120 14.35 -17.25 -19.77
N GLU A 121 13.47 -17.72 -18.88
CA GLU A 121 12.17 -18.31 -19.24
C GLU A 121 11.24 -17.31 -19.93
N GLU A 122 11.26 -16.05 -19.48
CA GLU A 122 10.52 -14.94 -20.11
C GLU A 122 11.21 -14.40 -21.39
N GLY A 123 12.36 -14.94 -21.74
CA GLY A 123 13.08 -14.62 -22.98
C GLY A 123 13.95 -13.37 -22.91
N PHE A 124 14.26 -12.87 -21.71
CA PHE A 124 15.23 -11.81 -21.54
C PHE A 124 16.65 -12.31 -21.76
N SER A 125 17.45 -11.54 -22.50
CA SER A 125 18.88 -11.83 -22.66
C SER A 125 19.61 -11.56 -21.34
N LEU A 126 20.30 -12.55 -20.83
CA LEU A 126 21.14 -12.43 -19.63
C LEU A 126 22.50 -11.75 -19.91
N THR A 127 22.79 -11.44 -21.17
CA THR A 127 24.02 -10.76 -21.58
C THR A 127 24.20 -9.43 -20.85
N GLY A 128 25.36 -9.26 -20.21
CA GLY A 128 25.67 -8.10 -19.38
C GLY A 128 25.18 -8.18 -17.93
N ILE A 129 24.57 -9.32 -17.55
CA ILE A 129 24.26 -9.67 -16.14
C ILE A 129 25.05 -10.91 -15.76
N TYR A 130 24.98 -11.96 -16.56
CA TYR A 130 25.62 -13.24 -16.34
C TYR A 130 26.20 -13.75 -17.67
N ASP A 131 27.45 -13.38 -17.92
CA ASP A 131 28.19 -13.69 -19.16
C ASP A 131 29.18 -14.86 -18.97
N VAL A 132 28.97 -15.69 -17.94
CA VAL A 132 29.80 -16.85 -17.66
C VAL A 132 29.62 -17.89 -18.78
N SER A 133 30.70 -18.19 -19.49
CA SER A 133 30.77 -19.19 -20.54
C SER A 133 30.69 -20.62 -19.98
N ASN A 134 30.21 -21.57 -20.77
CA ASN A 134 30.33 -22.98 -20.44
C ASN A 134 31.57 -23.62 -21.11
N ASP A 135 32.41 -22.81 -21.75
CA ASP A 135 33.65 -23.26 -22.36
C ASP A 135 34.74 -23.37 -21.29
N PRO A 136 35.32 -24.58 -21.07
CA PRO A 136 36.38 -24.75 -20.08
C PRO A 136 37.67 -23.98 -20.38
N ASP A 137 37.82 -23.51 -21.63
CA ASP A 137 39.00 -22.78 -22.08
C ASP A 137 38.83 -21.25 -21.95
N ASP A 138 37.61 -20.75 -21.57
CA ASP A 138 37.35 -19.35 -21.29
C ASP A 138 37.68 -19.01 -19.83
N ASP A 139 38.40 -17.90 -19.65
CA ASP A 139 38.70 -17.35 -18.32
C ASP A 139 37.52 -16.46 -17.88
N ASP A 140 36.56 -17.07 -17.18
CA ASP A 140 35.33 -16.43 -16.73
C ASP A 140 35.47 -15.76 -15.36
N GLU A 141 36.67 -15.59 -14.81
CA GLU A 141 36.89 -15.05 -13.46
C GLU A 141 36.32 -13.60 -13.35
N GLU A 142 36.51 -12.77 -14.36
CA GLU A 142 35.97 -11.40 -14.37
C GLU A 142 34.44 -11.39 -14.46
N ALA A 143 33.84 -12.20 -15.31
CA ALA A 143 32.38 -12.30 -15.47
C ALA A 143 31.73 -12.84 -14.19
N GLN A 144 32.34 -13.84 -13.56
CA GLN A 144 31.85 -14.38 -12.29
C GLN A 144 31.99 -13.37 -11.15
N ALA A 145 33.13 -12.67 -11.05
CA ALA A 145 33.36 -11.65 -10.03
C ALA A 145 32.38 -10.48 -10.20
N TYR A 146 32.08 -10.08 -11.43
CA TYR A 146 31.06 -9.06 -11.71
C TYR A 146 29.69 -9.53 -11.24
N PHE A 147 29.24 -10.73 -11.63
CA PHE A 147 27.94 -11.27 -11.19
C PHE A 147 27.87 -11.42 -9.67
N ASP A 148 28.93 -11.87 -9.02
CA ASP A 148 28.96 -12.00 -7.56
C ASP A 148 28.87 -10.64 -6.85
N SER A 149 29.30 -9.55 -7.50
CA SER A 149 29.20 -8.18 -6.98
C SER A 149 27.79 -7.57 -7.07
N LEU A 150 26.94 -8.08 -7.97
CA LEU A 150 25.58 -7.59 -8.15
C LEU A 150 24.67 -8.07 -7.01
N SER A 151 23.78 -7.22 -6.53
CA SER A 151 22.63 -7.62 -5.72
C SER A 151 21.44 -8.04 -6.61
N VAL A 152 20.40 -8.66 -6.02
CA VAL A 152 19.13 -8.93 -6.73
C VAL A 152 18.53 -7.63 -7.28
N ASP A 153 18.59 -6.56 -6.49
CA ASP A 153 18.08 -5.24 -6.90
C ASP A 153 18.85 -4.65 -8.08
N ASP A 154 20.18 -4.84 -8.13
CA ASP A 154 21.00 -4.37 -9.26
C ASP A 154 20.60 -5.08 -10.55
N ILE A 155 20.31 -6.38 -10.49
CA ILE A 155 19.84 -7.16 -11.64
C ILE A 155 18.48 -6.64 -12.12
N ILE A 156 17.54 -6.42 -11.20
CA ILE A 156 16.22 -5.86 -11.52
C ILE A 156 16.37 -4.48 -12.18
N GLN A 157 17.16 -3.57 -11.58
CA GLN A 157 17.40 -2.25 -12.14
C GLN A 157 18.04 -2.29 -13.54
N TYR A 158 18.93 -3.26 -13.79
CA TYR A 158 19.51 -3.44 -15.10
C TYR A 158 18.47 -3.81 -16.15
N VAL A 159 17.56 -4.74 -15.82
CA VAL A 159 16.45 -5.15 -16.69
C VAL A 159 15.49 -3.99 -16.93
N GLU A 160 15.08 -3.30 -15.86
CA GLU A 160 14.23 -2.11 -15.94
C GLU A 160 14.87 -1.03 -16.85
N LYS A 161 16.16 -0.80 -16.71
CA LYS A 161 16.89 0.16 -17.55
C LYS A 161 16.89 -0.25 -19.03
N LYS A 162 17.06 -1.54 -19.33
CA LYS A 162 16.95 -2.03 -20.71
C LYS A 162 15.53 -1.87 -21.29
N VAL A 163 14.51 -2.25 -20.51
CA VAL A 163 13.10 -2.13 -20.92
C VAL A 163 12.74 -0.65 -21.11
N ASN A 164 13.13 0.21 -20.18
CA ASN A 164 12.91 1.66 -20.27
C ASN A 164 13.70 2.28 -21.43
N GLY A 165 14.89 1.78 -21.74
CA GLY A 165 15.67 2.17 -22.91
C GLY A 165 14.94 1.84 -24.22
N ILE A 166 14.35 0.66 -24.32
CA ILE A 166 13.52 0.27 -25.46
C ILE A 166 12.25 1.14 -25.51
N ALA A 167 11.55 1.26 -24.38
CA ALA A 167 10.36 2.09 -24.29
C ALA A 167 10.64 3.56 -24.68
N SER A 168 11.78 4.11 -24.26
CA SER A 168 12.18 5.47 -24.64
C SER A 168 12.49 5.64 -26.11
N THR A 169 12.89 4.58 -26.80
CA THR A 169 13.18 4.60 -28.25
C THR A 169 11.88 4.57 -29.07
N TYR A 170 10.86 3.89 -28.55
CA TYR A 170 9.57 3.75 -29.24
C TYR A 170 8.48 4.68 -28.69
N GLN A 171 8.63 5.18 -27.46
CA GLN A 171 7.84 6.31 -26.95
C GLN A 171 8.47 7.60 -27.46
N VAL A 172 7.83 8.24 -28.39
CA VAL A 172 8.22 9.57 -28.91
C VAL A 172 8.00 10.60 -27.79
N GLY A 173 9.06 10.85 -27.04
CA GLY A 173 9.14 11.93 -26.07
C GLY A 173 8.66 11.56 -24.66
N TYR A 174 9.59 11.48 -23.70
CA TYR A 174 9.31 11.57 -22.28
C TYR A 174 8.41 12.78 -22.03
N ASP A 175 7.21 12.56 -21.52
CA ASP A 175 6.25 13.53 -20.95
C ASP A 175 6.12 14.91 -21.64
N ARG A 176 6.70 15.08 -22.81
CA ARG A 176 6.57 16.31 -23.57
C ARG A 176 5.43 16.19 -24.59
N VAL A 177 4.21 16.38 -24.13
CA VAL A 177 3.09 16.64 -25.01
C VAL A 177 3.22 18.10 -25.47
N SER A 178 3.63 18.33 -26.71
CA SER A 178 3.59 19.66 -27.31
C SER A 178 2.38 19.75 -28.20
N SER A 179 1.48 20.67 -27.92
CA SER A 179 0.36 21.02 -28.78
C SER A 179 0.34 22.53 -28.98
N LYS A 180 -0.13 22.97 -30.13
CA LYS A 180 -0.41 24.40 -30.36
C LYS A 180 -1.65 24.77 -29.54
N ALA A 181 -1.58 25.92 -28.83
CA ALA A 181 -2.72 26.40 -28.07
C ALA A 181 -3.96 26.55 -29.00
N GLY A 182 -5.05 25.87 -28.63
CA GLY A 182 -6.29 25.81 -29.39
C GLY A 182 -6.46 24.55 -30.27
N ASP A 183 -5.41 23.74 -30.45
CA ASP A 183 -5.56 22.44 -31.09
C ASP A 183 -6.49 21.55 -30.28
N ASN A 184 -7.44 20.89 -30.93
CA ASN A 184 -8.48 20.05 -30.33
C ASN A 184 -9.38 20.78 -29.30
N GLY A 185 -9.35 22.13 -29.25
CA GLY A 185 -10.10 22.93 -28.26
C GLY A 185 -11.62 22.76 -28.36
N ILE A 186 -12.16 22.63 -29.58
CA ILE A 186 -13.60 22.41 -29.81
C ILE A 186 -14.01 21.00 -29.29
N GLU A 187 -13.25 19.97 -29.65
CA GLU A 187 -13.51 18.60 -29.19
C GLU A 187 -13.42 18.49 -27.67
N LEU A 188 -12.45 19.18 -27.07
CA LEU A 188 -12.31 19.25 -25.62
C LEU A 188 -13.52 19.95 -24.98
N LEU A 189 -14.03 21.02 -25.57
CA LEU A 189 -15.22 21.73 -25.11
C LEU A 189 -16.47 20.84 -25.16
N GLU A 190 -16.68 20.13 -26.25
CA GLU A 190 -17.82 19.21 -26.40
C GLU A 190 -17.71 18.05 -25.37
N ARG A 191 -16.52 17.48 -25.23
CA ARG A 191 -16.27 16.45 -24.20
C ARG A 191 -16.60 16.96 -22.78
N PHE A 192 -16.28 18.21 -22.44
CA PHE A 192 -16.63 18.78 -21.13
C PHE A 192 -18.13 18.98 -20.95
N LYS A 193 -18.88 19.21 -22.02
CA LYS A 193 -20.35 19.28 -21.96
C LYS A 193 -20.99 17.92 -21.76
N GLU A 194 -20.50 16.91 -22.48
CA GLU A 194 -21.00 15.54 -22.42
C GLU A 194 -20.57 14.82 -21.13
N SER A 195 -19.32 14.99 -20.72
CA SER A 195 -18.74 14.39 -19.52
C SER A 195 -17.93 15.43 -18.74
N PRO A 196 -18.56 16.15 -17.80
CA PRO A 196 -17.86 17.06 -16.94
C PRO A 196 -16.72 16.37 -16.20
N MET A 197 -15.57 17.05 -16.02
CA MET A 197 -14.39 16.50 -15.39
C MET A 197 -14.62 16.28 -13.86
N TYR A 198 -15.29 15.21 -13.51
CA TYR A 198 -15.41 14.67 -12.17
C TYR A 198 -14.70 13.32 -12.08
N GLY A 199 -14.17 13.01 -10.90
CA GLY A 199 -13.63 11.68 -10.59
C GLY A 199 -14.69 10.78 -9.96
N PHE A 200 -14.23 9.68 -9.35
CA PHE A 200 -15.10 8.79 -8.59
C PHE A 200 -15.79 9.50 -7.42
N PRO A 201 -16.97 9.03 -6.96
CA PRO A 201 -17.65 9.58 -5.80
C PRO A 201 -16.77 9.51 -4.55
N THR A 202 -16.77 10.59 -3.76
CA THR A 202 -16.22 10.61 -2.41
C THR A 202 -17.23 10.06 -1.40
N THR A 203 -16.91 10.13 -0.10
CA THR A 203 -17.80 9.72 0.98
C THR A 203 -19.02 10.64 1.16
N GLY A 204 -19.01 11.84 0.56
CA GLY A 204 -20.08 12.83 0.70
C GLY A 204 -20.30 13.70 -0.53
N GLU A 205 -21.55 14.16 -0.71
CA GLU A 205 -21.99 14.95 -1.86
C GLU A 205 -21.37 16.37 -1.90
N MET A 206 -21.12 16.99 -0.73
CA MET A 206 -20.41 18.26 -0.67
C MET A 206 -18.94 18.09 -1.00
N GLN A 207 -18.30 17.00 -0.53
CA GLN A 207 -16.94 16.67 -0.91
C GLN A 207 -16.82 16.42 -2.41
N ASN A 208 -17.82 15.79 -3.04
CA ASN A 208 -17.87 15.63 -4.50
C ASN A 208 -17.79 17.00 -5.21
N THR A 209 -18.51 18.00 -4.73
CA THR A 209 -18.45 19.36 -5.28
C THR A 209 -17.11 20.03 -4.99
N ILE A 210 -16.65 19.94 -3.73
CA ILE A 210 -15.45 20.61 -3.25
C ILE A 210 -14.20 20.10 -3.96
N PHE A 211 -14.03 18.78 -4.04
CA PHE A 211 -12.85 18.14 -4.61
C PHE A 211 -13.04 17.71 -6.07
N ARG A 212 -14.25 17.84 -6.63
CA ARG A 212 -14.66 17.30 -7.94
C ARG A 212 -14.58 15.78 -7.98
N GLY A 213 -14.93 15.11 -6.87
CA GLY A 213 -14.73 13.68 -6.70
C GLY A 213 -13.27 13.30 -6.52
N ILE A 214 -13.00 12.00 -6.66
CA ILE A 214 -11.66 11.42 -6.59
C ILE A 214 -11.10 11.36 -8.02
N LEU A 215 -10.32 12.38 -8.36
CA LEU A 215 -9.71 12.47 -9.70
C LEU A 215 -8.44 11.61 -9.75
N PRO A 216 -8.27 10.76 -10.77
CA PRO A 216 -7.00 10.08 -11.02
C PRO A 216 -5.85 11.09 -11.18
N LYS A 217 -4.62 10.62 -11.00
CA LYS A 217 -3.40 11.45 -11.11
C LYS A 217 -3.36 12.63 -10.16
N THR A 218 -4.10 12.55 -9.06
CA THR A 218 -4.11 13.60 -8.03
C THR A 218 -3.78 13.03 -6.66
N SER A 219 -3.40 13.92 -5.75
CA SER A 219 -3.00 13.55 -4.40
C SER A 219 -3.61 14.45 -3.34
N LEU A 220 -4.01 13.86 -2.20
CA LEU A 220 -4.56 14.52 -1.03
C LEU A 220 -3.68 14.25 0.19
N LEU A 221 -3.22 15.31 0.85
CA LEU A 221 -2.55 15.24 2.13
C LEU A 221 -3.53 15.55 3.26
N ARG A 222 -3.68 14.61 4.18
CA ARG A 222 -4.43 14.78 5.41
C ARG A 222 -3.48 14.96 6.58
N SER A 223 -3.61 16.04 7.31
CA SER A 223 -2.84 16.30 8.52
C SER A 223 -3.78 16.36 9.72
N ALA A 224 -3.35 15.88 10.87
CA ALA A 224 -4.12 15.94 12.10
C ALA A 224 -3.19 15.96 13.32
N LEU A 225 -3.71 16.48 14.43
CA LEU A 225 -3.13 16.24 15.73
C LEU A 225 -3.34 14.78 16.14
N THR A 226 -2.50 14.32 17.07
CA THR A 226 -2.65 12.98 17.66
C THR A 226 -4.06 12.81 18.27
N ASN A 227 -4.65 11.64 18.16
CA ASN A 227 -5.95 11.28 18.73
C ASN A 227 -7.19 12.02 18.14
N VAL A 228 -7.07 12.59 16.95
CA VAL A 228 -8.23 13.12 16.20
C VAL A 228 -8.96 12.03 15.41
N GLY A 229 -8.37 10.85 15.28
CA GLY A 229 -8.96 9.73 14.54
C GLY A 229 -8.51 9.66 13.06
N LYS A 230 -7.33 10.19 12.73
CA LYS A 230 -6.81 10.26 11.36
C LYS A 230 -6.81 8.92 10.64
N SER A 231 -6.19 7.88 11.22
CA SER A 231 -6.07 6.55 10.63
C SER A 231 -7.43 5.85 10.54
N ARG A 232 -8.24 5.90 11.61
CA ARG A 232 -9.59 5.33 11.60
C ARG A 232 -10.49 5.95 10.53
N MET A 233 -10.39 7.28 10.30
CA MET A 233 -11.09 7.94 9.20
C MET A 233 -10.57 7.51 7.84
N ALA A 234 -9.26 7.30 7.69
CA ALA A 234 -8.69 6.81 6.43
C ALA A 234 -9.18 5.38 6.11
N ILE A 235 -9.25 4.50 7.12
CA ILE A 235 -9.80 3.14 7.00
C ILE A 235 -11.29 3.19 6.60
N ALA A 236 -12.09 4.01 7.28
CA ALA A 236 -13.51 4.17 6.98
C ALA A 236 -13.74 4.69 5.56
N GLU A 237 -12.94 5.66 5.10
CA GLU A 237 -13.00 6.16 3.72
C GLU A 237 -12.57 5.11 2.70
N ALA A 238 -11.49 4.38 2.95
CA ALA A 238 -11.05 3.30 2.06
C ALA A 238 -12.12 2.23 1.92
N THR A 239 -12.76 1.87 3.04
CA THR A 239 -13.88 0.94 3.08
C THR A 239 -15.08 1.49 2.29
N ASP A 240 -15.48 2.74 2.53
CA ASP A 240 -16.60 3.38 1.84
C ASP A 240 -16.42 3.41 0.31
N LEU A 241 -15.18 3.61 -0.15
CA LEU A 241 -14.88 3.68 -1.58
C LEU A 241 -14.93 2.31 -2.25
N ALA A 242 -14.54 1.26 -1.58
CA ALA A 242 -14.46 -0.08 -2.13
C ALA A 242 -15.79 -0.84 -2.04
N ILE A 243 -16.58 -0.56 -1.00
CA ILE A 243 -17.77 -1.36 -0.70
C ILE A 243 -18.96 -0.98 -1.57
N GLY A 244 -19.68 -2.01 -2.06
CA GLY A 244 -20.92 -1.82 -2.81
C GLY A 244 -22.18 -1.73 -1.96
N LYS A 245 -22.12 -2.13 -0.68
CA LYS A 245 -23.31 -2.19 0.21
C LYS A 245 -22.92 -1.85 1.65
N TRP A 246 -23.88 -1.28 2.37
CA TRP A 246 -23.76 -1.03 3.80
C TRP A 246 -25.09 -1.32 4.50
N TYR A 247 -25.07 -1.56 5.81
CA TYR A 247 -26.28 -1.83 6.58
C TYR A 247 -26.85 -0.54 7.17
N ASP A 248 -28.12 -0.25 6.84
CA ASP A 248 -28.88 0.82 7.49
C ASP A 248 -29.61 0.26 8.72
N TYR A 249 -29.07 0.59 9.88
CA TYR A 249 -29.62 0.10 11.14
C TYR A 249 -31.03 0.64 11.45
N GLN A 250 -31.35 1.86 11.00
CA GLN A 250 -32.65 2.47 11.23
C GLN A 250 -33.76 1.78 10.43
N ARG A 251 -33.42 1.31 9.21
CA ARG A 251 -34.34 0.61 8.32
C ARG A 251 -34.23 -0.90 8.40
N ASN A 252 -33.25 -1.39 9.13
CA ASN A 252 -32.94 -2.82 9.24
C ASN A 252 -32.75 -3.47 7.86
N THR A 253 -32.01 -2.84 6.96
CA THR A 253 -31.85 -3.29 5.57
C THR A 253 -30.46 -2.96 5.02
N TRP A 254 -30.01 -3.80 4.07
CA TRP A 254 -28.81 -3.56 3.30
C TRP A 254 -29.10 -2.62 2.14
N GLU A 255 -28.39 -1.50 2.09
CA GLU A 255 -28.51 -0.51 1.02
C GLU A 255 -27.31 -0.56 0.08
N SER A 256 -27.57 -0.45 -1.25
CA SER A 256 -26.51 -0.31 -2.24
C SER A 256 -25.91 1.08 -2.19
N LYS A 257 -24.59 1.17 -2.24
CA LYS A 257 -23.86 2.45 -2.33
C LYS A 257 -23.40 2.78 -3.75
N GLY A 258 -23.51 1.84 -4.68
CA GLY A 258 -23.10 2.03 -6.09
C GLY A 258 -21.60 2.25 -6.31
N LYS A 259 -20.78 2.27 -5.24
CA LYS A 259 -19.33 2.46 -5.32
C LYS A 259 -18.65 1.12 -5.50
N LYS A 260 -17.54 1.07 -6.25
CA LYS A 260 -16.73 -0.14 -6.47
C LYS A 260 -15.33 0.25 -6.94
N GLN A 261 -14.67 1.17 -6.23
CA GLN A 261 -13.27 1.49 -6.54
C GLN A 261 -12.37 0.37 -6.03
N LYS A 262 -11.31 0.12 -6.77
CA LYS A 262 -10.23 -0.77 -6.36
C LYS A 262 -9.26 0.03 -5.49
N VAL A 263 -9.11 -0.36 -4.25
CA VAL A 263 -8.41 0.40 -3.23
C VAL A 263 -7.25 -0.40 -2.66
N LEU A 264 -6.07 0.19 -2.60
CA LEU A 264 -4.94 -0.31 -1.84
C LEU A 264 -4.77 0.54 -0.57
N PHE A 265 -4.74 -0.10 0.60
CA PHE A 265 -4.48 0.53 1.89
C PHE A 265 -3.15 0.02 2.45
N ILE A 266 -2.14 0.88 2.48
CA ILE A 266 -0.83 0.59 3.06
C ILE A 266 -0.80 1.19 4.47
N SER A 267 -0.69 0.35 5.49
CA SER A 267 -0.56 0.72 6.90
C SER A 267 0.88 0.56 7.37
N THR A 268 1.37 1.56 8.09
CA THR A 268 2.70 1.51 8.71
C THR A 268 2.65 1.34 10.23
N GLU A 269 1.48 1.46 10.85
CA GLU A 269 1.32 1.39 12.31
C GLU A 269 0.36 0.29 12.77
N MET A 270 -0.72 0.04 12.02
CA MET A 270 -1.80 -0.85 12.43
C MET A 270 -1.75 -2.15 11.63
N GLU A 271 -1.81 -3.27 12.32
CA GLU A 271 -1.91 -4.60 11.72
C GLU A 271 -3.32 -4.89 11.19
N GLU A 272 -3.46 -5.96 10.43
CA GLU A 272 -4.72 -6.33 9.78
C GLU A 272 -5.87 -6.56 10.78
N ASP A 273 -5.57 -7.20 11.91
CA ASP A 273 -6.53 -7.47 12.98
C ASP A 273 -6.98 -6.21 13.74
N GLU A 274 -6.23 -5.13 13.65
CA GLU A 274 -6.62 -3.80 14.14
C GLU A 274 -7.45 -3.02 13.12
N LEU A 275 -7.18 -3.19 11.83
CA LEU A 275 -7.86 -2.49 10.73
C LEU A 275 -9.26 -3.06 10.45
N GLN A 276 -9.38 -4.38 10.38
CA GLN A 276 -10.61 -5.07 9.97
C GLN A 276 -11.82 -4.77 10.86
N PRO A 277 -11.73 -4.76 12.21
CA PRO A 277 -12.89 -4.43 13.05
C PRO A 277 -13.48 -3.05 12.77
N THR A 278 -12.65 -2.04 12.44
CA THR A 278 -13.14 -0.72 12.02
C THR A 278 -13.91 -0.80 10.69
N MET A 279 -13.44 -1.62 9.72
CA MET A 279 -14.13 -1.84 8.45
C MET A 279 -15.49 -2.54 8.65
N TRP A 280 -15.51 -3.59 9.46
CA TRP A 280 -16.75 -4.32 9.77
C TRP A 280 -17.76 -3.43 10.49
N SER A 281 -17.31 -2.64 11.45
CA SER A 281 -18.12 -1.67 12.17
C SER A 281 -18.70 -0.61 11.23
N TYR A 282 -17.89 -0.07 10.32
CA TYR A 282 -18.34 0.89 9.31
C TYR A 282 -19.46 0.31 8.43
N ILE A 283 -19.28 -0.93 7.96
CA ILE A 283 -20.23 -1.59 7.06
C ILE A 283 -21.50 -2.02 7.78
N SER A 284 -21.37 -2.71 8.93
CA SER A 284 -22.49 -3.25 9.67
C SER A 284 -23.27 -2.21 10.48
N GLY A 285 -22.59 -1.11 10.87
CA GLY A 285 -23.14 -0.13 11.81
C GLY A 285 -23.16 -0.61 13.27
N ILE A 286 -22.52 -1.74 13.57
CA ILE A 286 -22.31 -2.23 14.92
C ILE A 286 -21.07 -1.54 15.50
N LYS A 287 -21.12 -1.21 16.80
CA LYS A 287 -20.00 -0.55 17.47
C LYS A 287 -18.75 -1.41 17.42
N GLU A 288 -17.61 -0.78 17.09
CA GLU A 288 -16.33 -1.48 17.02
C GLU A 288 -15.93 -2.12 18.35
N GLU A 289 -16.23 -1.45 19.48
CA GLU A 289 -15.96 -1.99 20.83
C GLU A 289 -16.74 -3.29 21.07
N ASP A 290 -18.02 -3.33 20.70
CA ASP A 290 -18.86 -4.52 20.88
C ASP A 290 -18.39 -5.69 20.00
N ILE A 291 -17.88 -5.40 18.81
CA ILE A 291 -17.27 -6.40 17.91
C ILE A 291 -15.99 -6.95 18.56
N ARG A 292 -15.09 -6.07 19.01
CA ARG A 292 -13.79 -6.47 19.63
C ARG A 292 -13.98 -7.24 20.94
N ASP A 293 -14.98 -6.86 21.72
CA ASP A 293 -15.27 -7.50 23.02
C ASP A 293 -16.14 -8.77 22.90
N GLY A 294 -16.66 -9.08 21.68
CA GLY A 294 -17.59 -10.19 21.49
C GLY A 294 -18.92 -10.01 22.18
N LYS A 295 -19.38 -8.77 22.38
CA LYS A 295 -20.62 -8.41 23.11
C LYS A 295 -21.82 -8.18 22.18
N MET A 296 -21.80 -8.78 21.02
CA MET A 296 -22.85 -8.67 20.02
C MET A 296 -24.04 -9.57 20.34
N THR A 297 -25.25 -9.11 20.04
CA THR A 297 -26.44 -9.98 19.95
C THR A 297 -26.33 -10.89 18.73
N PRO A 298 -27.11 -12.00 18.64
CA PRO A 298 -27.08 -12.87 17.46
C PRO A 298 -27.39 -12.14 16.14
N ASP A 299 -28.28 -11.16 16.14
CA ASP A 299 -28.62 -10.38 14.95
C ASP A 299 -27.48 -9.42 14.55
N GLU A 300 -26.80 -8.82 15.53
CA GLU A 300 -25.62 -8.00 15.31
C GLU A 300 -24.45 -8.83 14.78
N GLU A 301 -24.21 -10.01 15.35
CA GLU A 301 -23.19 -10.94 14.86
C GLU A 301 -23.45 -11.33 13.41
N GLU A 302 -24.71 -11.61 13.04
CA GLU A 302 -25.08 -11.92 11.66
C GLU A 302 -24.84 -10.71 10.73
N ALA A 303 -25.19 -9.49 11.16
CA ALA A 303 -24.91 -8.28 10.39
C ALA A 303 -23.39 -8.09 10.16
N VAL A 304 -22.55 -8.36 11.15
CA VAL A 304 -21.10 -8.32 11.01
C VAL A 304 -20.59 -9.42 10.08
N ARG A 305 -21.12 -10.65 10.15
CA ARG A 305 -20.77 -11.74 9.22
C ARG A 305 -21.10 -11.37 7.77
N GLN A 306 -22.27 -10.77 7.53
CA GLN A 306 -22.63 -10.26 6.20
C GLN A 306 -21.73 -9.12 5.76
N ALA A 307 -21.32 -8.23 6.65
CA ALA A 307 -20.34 -7.18 6.35
C ALA A 307 -19.00 -7.76 5.89
N ILE A 308 -18.52 -8.82 6.56
CA ILE A 308 -17.29 -9.53 6.19
C ILE A 308 -17.43 -10.16 4.79
N ILE A 309 -18.55 -10.83 4.51
CA ILE A 309 -18.80 -11.43 3.20
C ILE A 309 -18.80 -10.37 2.09
N HIS A 310 -19.47 -9.22 2.32
CA HIS A 310 -19.45 -8.12 1.35
C HIS A 310 -18.07 -7.52 1.18
N LEU A 311 -17.27 -7.45 2.24
CA LEU A 311 -15.89 -6.97 2.16
C LEU A 311 -15.00 -7.91 1.34
N GLN A 312 -15.20 -9.23 1.45
CA GLN A 312 -14.49 -10.24 0.65
C GLN A 312 -14.80 -10.16 -0.85
N GLU A 313 -15.98 -9.62 -1.22
CA GLU A 313 -16.38 -9.41 -2.60
C GLU A 313 -15.82 -8.11 -3.22
N CYS A 314 -15.14 -7.29 -2.42
CA CYS A 314 -14.60 -5.99 -2.82
C CYS A 314 -13.10 -6.05 -3.13
N ASP A 315 -12.66 -5.18 -4.03
CA ASP A 315 -11.25 -4.98 -4.35
C ASP A 315 -10.62 -3.98 -3.35
N LEU A 316 -10.57 -4.36 -2.06
CA LEU A 316 -9.88 -3.62 -1.00
C LEU A 316 -8.72 -4.47 -0.49
N TYR A 317 -7.51 -4.04 -0.84
CA TYR A 317 -6.27 -4.71 -0.50
C TYR A 317 -5.62 -3.99 0.68
N ILE A 318 -5.04 -4.75 1.61
CA ILE A 318 -4.36 -4.24 2.81
C ILE A 318 -2.92 -4.74 2.79
N GLU A 319 -1.98 -3.82 2.97
CA GLU A 319 -0.57 -4.11 3.18
C GLU A 319 -0.11 -3.51 4.51
N TYR A 320 0.47 -4.33 5.38
CA TYR A 320 1.10 -3.89 6.62
C TYR A 320 2.61 -3.84 6.47
N VAL A 321 3.18 -2.64 6.52
CA VAL A 321 4.61 -2.39 6.26
C VAL A 321 5.20 -1.54 7.39
N PRO A 322 5.46 -2.13 8.57
CA PRO A 322 5.93 -1.39 9.76
C PRO A 322 7.34 -0.82 9.61
N LYS A 323 8.15 -1.44 8.77
CA LYS A 323 9.49 -0.96 8.39
C LYS A 323 9.54 -0.82 6.89
N PHE A 324 9.76 0.38 6.43
CA PHE A 324 9.74 0.66 5.00
C PHE A 324 10.78 1.71 4.62
N ASP A 325 11.23 1.59 3.40
CA ASP A 325 11.97 2.58 2.65
C ASP A 325 11.15 3.00 1.40
N PRO A 326 11.55 4.07 0.70
CA PRO A 326 10.85 4.51 -0.50
C PRO A 326 10.79 3.45 -1.60
N GLN A 327 11.78 2.58 -1.74
CA GLN A 327 11.81 1.55 -2.79
C GLN A 327 10.78 0.47 -2.51
N THR A 328 10.69 0.01 -1.27
CA THR A 328 9.68 -0.98 -0.83
C THR A 328 8.27 -0.49 -1.10
N ILE A 329 7.94 0.75 -0.70
CA ILE A 329 6.61 1.32 -0.94
C ILE A 329 6.33 1.49 -2.43
N ASN A 330 7.33 1.95 -3.20
CA ASN A 330 7.19 2.10 -4.65
C ASN A 330 6.94 0.73 -5.33
N ALA A 331 7.63 -0.33 -4.90
CA ALA A 331 7.45 -1.67 -5.43
C ALA A 331 6.04 -2.21 -5.15
N ILE A 332 5.55 -2.06 -3.92
CA ILE A 332 4.18 -2.45 -3.53
C ILE A 332 3.15 -1.69 -4.38
N ILE A 333 3.26 -0.36 -4.46
CA ILE A 333 2.30 0.44 -5.24
C ILE A 333 2.32 0.04 -6.72
N LYS A 334 3.50 -0.15 -7.32
CA LYS A 334 3.64 -0.60 -8.72
C LYS A 334 3.01 -1.97 -8.93
N GLU A 335 3.25 -2.91 -8.03
CA GLU A 335 2.66 -4.24 -8.11
C GLU A 335 1.14 -4.18 -8.16
N TYR A 336 0.52 -3.48 -7.21
CA TYR A 336 -0.94 -3.36 -7.16
C TYR A 336 -1.52 -2.52 -8.31
N ALA A 337 -0.82 -1.49 -8.75
CA ALA A 337 -1.23 -0.70 -9.91
C ALA A 337 -1.21 -1.53 -11.20
N ILE A 338 -0.22 -2.39 -11.39
CA ILE A 338 -0.09 -3.22 -12.60
C ILE A 338 -1.00 -4.45 -12.55
N ARG A 339 -1.04 -5.17 -11.41
CA ARG A 339 -1.78 -6.44 -11.31
C ARG A 339 -3.28 -6.25 -11.07
N HIS A 340 -3.65 -5.22 -10.33
CA HIS A 340 -5.02 -5.01 -9.87
C HIS A 340 -5.66 -3.74 -10.44
N ASP A 341 -4.89 -2.88 -11.12
CA ASP A 341 -5.39 -1.62 -11.69
C ASP A 341 -6.13 -0.78 -10.63
N VAL A 342 -5.44 -0.51 -9.50
CA VAL A 342 -6.04 0.19 -8.36
C VAL A 342 -6.36 1.64 -8.69
N ASP A 343 -7.55 2.09 -8.28
CA ASP A 343 -8.04 3.46 -8.51
C ASP A 343 -7.54 4.43 -7.43
N VAL A 344 -7.41 3.93 -6.20
CA VAL A 344 -7.06 4.76 -5.03
C VAL A 344 -6.04 4.04 -4.17
N VAL A 345 -4.97 4.73 -3.83
CA VAL A 345 -3.95 4.25 -2.88
C VAL A 345 -4.02 5.11 -1.61
N PHE A 346 -4.24 4.47 -0.47
CA PHE A 346 -4.05 5.06 0.85
C PHE A 346 -2.68 4.66 1.38
N PHE A 347 -1.91 5.65 1.83
CA PHE A 347 -0.65 5.43 2.53
C PHE A 347 -0.72 6.11 3.89
N ASP A 348 -0.92 5.35 4.95
CA ASP A 348 -1.10 5.87 6.31
C ASP A 348 0.04 5.38 7.22
N TYR A 349 1.05 6.21 7.43
CA TYR A 349 1.21 7.60 7.04
C TYR A 349 2.67 7.95 6.67
N ILE A 350 2.91 9.09 6.06
CA ILE A 350 4.26 9.56 5.78
C ILE A 350 4.92 10.05 7.09
N HIS A 351 5.94 9.32 7.50
CA HIS A 351 6.84 9.72 8.60
C HIS A 351 8.28 9.38 8.24
N LEU A 352 9.22 9.98 8.94
CA LEU A 352 10.63 9.69 8.71
C LEU A 352 11.02 8.45 9.52
N SER A 353 11.26 7.34 8.83
CA SER A 353 11.86 6.15 9.41
C SER A 353 13.38 6.21 9.34
N PHE A 354 14.06 5.37 10.11
CA PHE A 354 15.52 5.25 10.06
C PHE A 354 15.96 4.73 8.68
N GLU A 355 15.19 3.83 8.09
CA GLU A 355 15.42 3.23 6.78
C GLU A 355 15.38 4.29 5.67
N ILE A 356 14.37 5.19 5.69
CA ILE A 356 14.30 6.34 4.76
C ILE A 356 15.54 7.24 4.89
N MET A 357 15.95 7.53 6.12
CA MET A 357 17.15 8.35 6.36
C MET A 357 18.39 7.70 5.77
N MET A 358 18.57 6.41 5.97
CA MET A 358 19.74 5.67 5.47
C MET A 358 19.75 5.59 3.95
N GLU A 359 18.62 5.28 3.31
CA GLU A 359 18.51 5.16 1.86
C GLU A 359 18.81 6.49 1.16
N ILE A 360 18.11 7.56 1.57
CA ILE A 360 18.27 8.88 0.93
C ILE A 360 19.67 9.45 1.21
N SER A 361 20.20 9.27 2.42
CA SER A 361 21.58 9.72 2.77
C SER A 361 22.65 8.93 2.02
N GLY A 362 22.44 7.63 1.79
CA GLY A 362 23.35 6.79 1.01
C GLY A 362 23.48 7.23 -0.46
N LYS A 363 22.39 7.71 -1.05
CA LYS A 363 22.37 8.23 -2.42
C LYS A 363 23.02 9.62 -2.57
N THR A 364 23.14 10.38 -1.49
CA THR A 364 23.71 11.75 -1.47
C THR A 364 25.09 11.76 -0.82
N LYS A 365 26.12 11.29 -1.51
CA LYS A 365 27.49 11.21 -1.00
C LYS A 365 27.90 12.50 -0.25
N GLY A 366 27.91 12.47 1.09
CA GLY A 366 28.50 13.51 1.94
C GLY A 366 27.62 14.73 2.23
N MET A 367 26.36 14.79 1.82
CA MET A 367 25.43 15.85 2.19
C MET A 367 24.51 15.38 3.32
N THR A 368 24.52 16.10 4.45
CA THR A 368 23.51 15.92 5.50
C THR A 368 22.20 16.55 5.01
N MET A 369 21.25 15.72 4.61
CA MET A 369 19.92 16.20 4.21
C MET A 369 19.06 16.49 5.43
N ARG A 370 18.27 17.56 5.35
CA ARG A 370 17.28 17.89 6.39
C ARG A 370 16.08 16.97 6.27
N GLU A 371 15.44 16.68 7.39
CA GLU A 371 14.24 15.84 7.50
C GLU A 371 13.13 16.26 6.53
N ASP A 372 12.84 17.57 6.47
CA ASP A 372 11.81 18.14 5.59
C ASP A 372 12.09 17.90 4.09
N MET A 373 13.37 17.87 3.70
CA MET A 373 13.76 17.56 2.33
C MET A 373 13.54 16.08 2.00
N MET A 374 13.90 15.17 2.92
CA MET A 374 13.71 13.73 2.74
C MET A 374 12.24 13.39 2.58
N LEU A 375 11.38 13.92 3.46
CA LEU A 375 9.92 13.74 3.37
C LEU A 375 9.35 14.33 2.07
N THR A 376 9.90 15.44 1.59
CA THR A 376 9.48 16.06 0.33
C THR A 376 9.84 15.19 -0.88
N ILE A 377 11.04 14.60 -0.89
CA ILE A 377 11.48 13.68 -1.95
C ILE A 377 10.57 12.46 -1.98
N PHE A 378 10.31 11.85 -0.84
CA PHE A 378 9.43 10.69 -0.75
C PHE A 378 8.01 11.01 -1.22
N ALA A 379 7.41 12.10 -0.73
CA ALA A 379 6.09 12.54 -1.15
C ALA A 379 6.02 12.86 -2.66
N SER A 380 7.10 13.41 -3.23
CA SER A 380 7.19 13.66 -4.68
C SER A 380 7.21 12.36 -5.47
N GLY A 381 7.94 11.35 -5.01
CA GLY A 381 7.98 10.02 -5.63
C GLY A 381 6.61 9.34 -5.63
N LEU A 382 5.88 9.42 -4.52
CA LEU A 382 4.51 8.90 -4.44
C LEU A 382 3.55 9.63 -5.40
N GLU A 383 3.69 10.95 -5.56
CA GLU A 383 2.89 11.73 -6.50
C GLU A 383 3.22 11.40 -7.96
N GLU A 384 4.49 11.15 -8.27
CA GLU A 384 4.93 10.70 -9.60
C GLU A 384 4.31 9.34 -9.93
N LEU A 385 4.31 8.39 -9.01
CA LEU A 385 3.62 7.10 -9.18
C LEU A 385 2.12 7.27 -9.43
N ALA A 386 1.45 8.16 -8.69
CA ALA A 386 0.04 8.42 -8.89
C ALA A 386 -0.27 8.94 -10.31
N ARG A 387 0.65 9.71 -10.90
CA ARG A 387 0.54 10.22 -12.27
C ARG A 387 0.87 9.15 -13.31
N GLU A 388 1.93 8.37 -13.06
CA GLU A 388 2.39 7.31 -13.96
C GLU A 388 1.36 6.20 -14.10
N TYR A 389 0.82 5.72 -12.96
CA TYR A 389 -0.12 4.60 -12.90
C TYR A 389 -1.59 5.00 -12.81
N ASN A 390 -1.91 6.30 -12.98
CA ASN A 390 -3.29 6.81 -13.11
C ASN A 390 -4.20 6.59 -11.90
N PHE A 391 -3.68 6.48 -10.69
CA PHE A 391 -4.48 6.38 -9.47
C PHE A 391 -4.57 7.70 -8.70
N HIS A 392 -5.45 7.76 -7.69
CA HIS A 392 -5.53 8.84 -6.70
C HIS A 392 -4.78 8.46 -5.42
N LEU A 393 -3.85 9.30 -4.99
CA LEU A 393 -3.11 9.09 -3.74
C LEU A 393 -3.80 9.81 -2.57
N ARG A 394 -4.07 9.09 -1.49
CA ARG A 394 -4.44 9.66 -0.19
C ARG A 394 -3.37 9.31 0.83
N THR A 395 -2.72 10.33 1.36
CA THR A 395 -1.71 10.13 2.39
C THR A 395 -1.92 11.06 3.56
N SER A 396 -1.28 10.75 4.67
CA SER A 396 -1.42 11.52 5.89
C SER A 396 -0.08 11.81 6.55
N THR A 397 -0.09 12.83 7.42
CA THR A 397 1.05 13.19 8.27
C THR A 397 0.57 13.66 9.63
N GLN A 398 1.43 13.58 10.63
CA GLN A 398 1.14 14.11 11.97
C GLN A 398 1.54 15.58 12.05
N MET A 399 0.81 16.33 12.89
CA MET A 399 1.16 17.69 13.27
C MET A 399 1.83 17.69 14.64
N ASN A 400 2.83 18.55 14.86
CA ASN A 400 3.45 18.70 16.17
C ASN A 400 2.51 19.39 17.16
N GLY A 401 2.30 18.78 18.34
CA GLY A 401 1.30 19.18 19.33
C GLY A 401 1.50 20.54 20.04
N ASN A 402 2.63 21.23 19.86
CA ASN A 402 2.95 22.43 20.60
C ASN A 402 2.31 23.73 20.09
N GLU A 403 1.56 23.70 18.98
CA GLU A 403 0.98 24.92 18.37
C GLU A 403 -0.57 24.93 18.36
N ALA A 404 -1.22 23.89 18.90
CA ALA A 404 -2.67 23.77 18.91
C ALA A 404 -3.32 24.17 20.24
N ASP A 405 -2.63 24.96 21.07
CA ASP A 405 -3.17 25.42 22.34
C ASP A 405 -4.22 26.53 22.07
N GLY A 406 -5.50 26.12 21.99
CA GLY A 406 -6.70 26.93 22.22
C GLY A 406 -6.87 28.27 21.49
N SER A 407 -5.92 28.66 20.65
CA SER A 407 -5.99 29.96 19.96
C SER A 407 -6.77 29.82 18.66
N THR A 408 -7.56 30.85 18.35
CA THR A 408 -8.30 31.07 17.10
C THR A 408 -7.39 31.18 15.86
N GLN A 409 -6.25 30.50 15.86
CA GLN A 409 -5.29 30.57 14.78
C GLN A 409 -5.80 29.71 13.61
N MET A 410 -5.78 30.29 12.43
CA MET A 410 -6.14 29.62 11.19
C MET A 410 -5.24 28.40 11.01
N LEU A 411 -5.83 27.21 11.07
CA LEU A 411 -5.10 25.96 10.81
C LEU A 411 -4.78 25.90 9.32
N ASP A 412 -3.55 26.24 8.96
CA ASP A 412 -3.05 26.22 7.59
C ASP A 412 -1.74 25.44 7.47
N GLN A 413 -1.19 25.41 6.28
CA GLN A 413 0.06 24.68 6.00
C GLN A 413 1.27 25.20 6.80
N SER A 414 1.21 26.38 7.45
CA SER A 414 2.32 26.89 8.25
C SER A 414 2.54 26.10 9.54
N LEU A 415 1.50 25.41 10.02
CA LEU A 415 1.52 24.52 11.18
C LEU A 415 2.10 23.13 10.85
N LEU A 416 2.32 22.85 9.58
CA LEU A 416 2.92 21.59 9.11
C LEU A 416 4.45 21.67 9.21
N ARG A 417 5.00 21.65 10.42
CA ARG A 417 6.46 21.67 10.63
C ARG A 417 7.10 20.47 9.93
N GLY A 418 8.06 20.73 9.01
CA GLY A 418 8.70 19.70 8.20
C GLY A 418 7.84 19.19 7.03
N ALA A 419 6.51 19.25 7.12
CA ALA A 419 5.60 18.77 6.09
C ALA A 419 5.09 19.87 5.12
N LYS A 420 5.46 21.15 5.32
CA LYS A 420 5.04 22.25 4.45
C LYS A 420 5.43 22.03 3.00
N ALA A 421 6.66 21.60 2.77
CA ALA A 421 7.17 21.33 1.43
C ALA A 421 6.46 20.12 0.78
N MET A 422 6.07 19.11 1.57
CA MET A 422 5.19 18.01 1.15
C MET A 422 3.83 18.54 0.70
N ALA A 423 3.20 19.40 1.54
CA ALA A 423 1.91 19.99 1.24
C ALA A 423 1.93 20.81 -0.06
N ASP A 424 3.07 21.43 -0.41
CA ASP A 424 3.21 22.18 -1.65
C ASP A 424 3.17 21.29 -2.90
N LYS A 425 3.54 20.02 -2.80
CA LYS A 425 3.50 19.06 -3.92
C LYS A 425 2.08 18.54 -4.19
N MET A 426 1.29 18.28 -3.16
CA MET A 426 -0.05 17.69 -3.27
C MET A 426 -1.06 18.64 -3.93
N GLN A 427 -2.11 18.10 -4.57
CA GLN A 427 -3.19 18.89 -5.18
C GLN A 427 -4.20 19.37 -4.15
N TYR A 428 -4.46 18.55 -3.13
CA TYR A 428 -5.38 18.87 -2.04
C TYR A 428 -4.66 18.80 -0.70
N GLY A 429 -5.05 19.66 0.22
CA GLY A 429 -4.55 19.67 1.58
C GLY A 429 -5.65 19.97 2.58
N ILE A 430 -5.80 19.08 3.56
CA ILE A 430 -6.78 19.23 4.65
C ILE A 430 -6.09 19.05 6.01
N ILE A 431 -6.58 19.78 7.00
CA ILE A 431 -6.24 19.54 8.40
C ILE A 431 -7.53 19.11 9.10
N MET A 432 -7.49 17.92 9.70
CA MET A 432 -8.56 17.41 10.55
C MET A 432 -8.38 17.90 11.97
N ALA A 433 -9.44 18.47 12.55
CA ALA A 433 -9.45 18.92 13.93
C ALA A 433 -10.80 18.67 14.61
N LYS A 434 -10.78 18.52 15.92
CA LYS A 434 -11.99 18.63 16.73
C LYS A 434 -12.34 20.11 16.88
N PRO A 435 -13.61 20.50 16.71
CA PRO A 435 -14.02 21.89 16.92
C PRO A 435 -13.74 22.34 18.36
N SER A 436 -13.24 23.56 18.53
CA SER A 436 -13.15 24.18 19.85
C SER A 436 -14.53 24.69 20.31
N GLU A 437 -14.73 24.82 21.62
CA GLU A 437 -15.98 25.39 22.20
C GLU A 437 -16.29 26.79 21.64
N LYS A 438 -15.24 27.59 21.43
CA LYS A 438 -15.38 28.91 20.82
C LYS A 438 -15.89 28.84 19.39
N GLU A 439 -15.37 27.93 18.60
CA GLU A 439 -15.85 27.71 17.21
C GLU A 439 -17.28 27.22 17.21
N LEU A 440 -17.62 26.25 18.07
CA LEU A 440 -19.00 25.77 18.21
C LEU A 440 -19.96 26.90 18.57
N GLY A 441 -19.57 27.80 19.48
CA GLY A 441 -20.37 28.97 19.80
C GLY A 441 -20.58 29.93 18.61
N LEU A 442 -19.56 30.11 17.76
CA LEU A 442 -19.66 30.97 16.57
C LEU A 442 -20.57 30.40 15.47
N ILE A 443 -20.61 29.06 15.32
CA ILE A 443 -21.45 28.42 14.31
C ILE A 443 -22.83 28.00 14.83
N GLN A 444 -23.12 28.21 16.12
CA GLN A 444 -24.38 27.78 16.74
C GLN A 444 -25.63 28.23 15.96
N PRO A 445 -25.73 29.49 15.46
CA PRO A 445 -26.88 29.89 14.64
C PRO A 445 -27.06 29.10 13.35
N ILE A 446 -25.94 28.64 12.74
CA ILE A 446 -25.98 27.82 11.53
C ILE A 446 -26.48 26.42 11.89
N VAL A 447 -25.99 25.87 13.00
CA VAL A 447 -26.38 24.53 13.47
C VAL A 447 -27.89 24.51 13.81
N GLU A 448 -28.41 25.52 14.49
CA GLU A 448 -29.83 25.64 14.84
C GLU A 448 -30.74 25.72 13.59
N ASP A 449 -30.33 26.52 12.59
CA ASP A 449 -31.07 26.61 11.32
C ASP A 449 -31.07 25.26 10.58
N LEU A 450 -29.95 24.56 10.60
CA LEU A 450 -29.80 23.25 9.96
C LEU A 450 -30.64 22.17 10.66
N GLN A 451 -30.65 22.13 11.99
CA GLN A 451 -31.43 21.19 12.79
C GLN A 451 -32.92 21.29 12.45
N VAL A 452 -33.44 22.49 12.29
CA VAL A 452 -34.85 22.70 11.91
C VAL A 452 -35.14 22.27 10.48
N LYS A 453 -34.24 22.59 9.54
CA LYS A 453 -34.51 22.42 8.11
C LYS A 453 -34.20 21.01 7.57
N GLN A 454 -33.19 20.35 8.11
CA GLN A 454 -32.70 19.09 7.55
C GLN A 454 -32.90 17.88 8.47
N PHE A 455 -32.84 18.06 9.77
CA PHE A 455 -32.84 16.96 10.74
C PHE A 455 -34.12 16.89 11.59
N GLY A 456 -35.20 17.57 11.19
CA GLY A 456 -36.49 17.46 11.86
C GLY A 456 -36.47 17.79 13.34
N GLY A 457 -35.53 18.63 13.79
CA GLY A 457 -35.34 19.03 15.18
C GLY A 457 -34.43 18.12 16.00
N HIS A 458 -33.82 17.08 15.41
CA HIS A 458 -32.80 16.28 16.10
C HIS A 458 -31.55 17.10 16.34
N GLN A 459 -31.00 17.02 17.56
CA GLN A 459 -29.79 17.74 17.93
C GLN A 459 -28.57 17.01 17.32
N ILE A 460 -28.00 17.60 16.27
CA ILE A 460 -26.73 17.17 15.67
C ILE A 460 -25.72 18.29 15.88
N GLN A 461 -24.64 18.00 16.60
CA GLN A 461 -23.53 18.93 16.82
C GLN A 461 -22.32 18.48 16.00
N PRO A 462 -21.66 19.39 15.28
CA PRO A 462 -20.39 19.05 14.63
C PRO A 462 -19.34 18.61 15.65
N ASN A 463 -18.69 17.50 15.39
CA ASN A 463 -17.61 16.97 16.25
C ASN A 463 -16.29 16.77 15.50
N LEU A 464 -16.29 17.01 14.17
CA LEU A 464 -15.11 17.00 13.32
C LEU A 464 -15.18 18.15 12.31
N VAL A 465 -14.03 18.75 12.00
CA VAL A 465 -13.92 19.79 10.98
C VAL A 465 -12.69 19.54 10.11
N TYR A 466 -12.88 19.67 8.79
CA TYR A 466 -11.80 19.66 7.81
C TYR A 466 -11.47 21.09 7.41
N HIS A 467 -10.28 21.57 7.79
CA HIS A 467 -9.74 22.83 7.30
C HIS A 467 -9.11 22.59 5.92
N ILE A 468 -9.81 22.98 4.86
CA ILE A 468 -9.37 22.82 3.47
C ILE A 468 -8.50 24.02 3.11
N TYR A 469 -7.19 23.93 3.38
CA TYR A 469 -6.25 25.01 3.12
C TYR A 469 -5.75 25.03 1.67
N LYS A 470 -5.78 23.89 0.98
CA LYS A 470 -5.33 23.74 -0.40
C LYS A 470 -6.33 22.97 -1.25
N ASN A 471 -6.72 23.57 -2.37
CA ASN A 471 -7.56 22.95 -3.37
C ASN A 471 -7.20 23.56 -4.75
N ARG A 472 -6.57 22.77 -5.61
CA ARG A 472 -6.14 23.19 -6.95
C ARG A 472 -7.20 22.99 -8.03
N LYS A 473 -8.27 22.24 -7.76
CA LYS A 473 -9.27 21.85 -8.76
C LYS A 473 -10.59 22.62 -8.63
N SER A 474 -10.80 23.31 -7.51
CA SER A 474 -11.98 24.13 -7.30
C SER A 474 -11.68 25.37 -6.46
N LYS A 475 -12.66 26.27 -6.38
CA LYS A 475 -12.57 27.50 -5.59
C LYS A 475 -12.79 27.30 -4.09
N TYR A 476 -13.27 26.14 -3.67
CA TYR A 476 -13.69 25.90 -2.30
C TYR A 476 -12.48 25.70 -1.37
N LYS A 477 -12.31 26.65 -0.45
CA LYS A 477 -11.40 26.62 0.69
C LYS A 477 -12.16 27.11 1.91
N GLY A 478 -11.83 26.58 3.09
CA GLY A 478 -12.53 26.91 4.34
C GLY A 478 -12.68 25.69 5.22
N LYS A 479 -13.75 25.65 6.00
CA LYS A 479 -14.02 24.63 6.99
C LYS A 479 -15.24 23.81 6.56
N LEU A 480 -15.06 22.51 6.31
CA LEU A 480 -16.17 21.57 6.11
C LEU A 480 -16.45 20.88 7.44
N TRP A 481 -17.67 20.96 7.91
CA TRP A 481 -18.11 20.50 9.23
C TRP A 481 -18.84 19.19 9.12
N PHE A 482 -18.52 18.26 10.06
CA PHE A 482 -19.07 16.92 10.10
C PHE A 482 -19.62 16.58 11.47
N TYR A 483 -20.62 15.71 11.46
CA TYR A 483 -20.91 14.83 12.55
C TYR A 483 -20.34 13.45 12.24
N VAL A 484 -19.53 12.90 13.12
CA VAL A 484 -18.95 11.57 13.03
C VAL A 484 -19.44 10.75 14.20
N ASP A 485 -20.01 9.60 13.89
CA ASP A 485 -20.22 8.55 14.87
C ASP A 485 -18.89 7.82 15.07
N TYR A 486 -18.20 8.09 16.16
CA TYR A 486 -16.88 7.51 16.42
C TYR A 486 -16.93 6.02 16.80
N ASP A 487 -18.12 5.49 17.11
CA ASP A 487 -18.30 4.06 17.39
C ASP A 487 -18.25 3.24 16.10
N THR A 488 -18.73 3.80 14.98
CA THR A 488 -18.79 3.15 13.67
C THR A 488 -17.95 3.85 12.59
N MET A 489 -17.38 5.00 12.89
CA MET A 489 -16.66 5.89 11.97
C MET A 489 -17.50 6.42 10.79
N ARG A 490 -18.83 6.29 10.85
CA ARG A 490 -19.74 6.86 9.87
C ARG A 490 -19.81 8.37 10.01
N GLN A 491 -19.74 9.07 8.88
CA GLN A 491 -19.71 10.52 8.85
C GLN A 491 -20.91 11.11 8.09
N THR A 492 -21.39 12.24 8.58
CA THR A 492 -22.41 13.05 7.93
C THR A 492 -21.88 14.46 7.70
N GLU A 493 -21.86 14.90 6.44
CA GLU A 493 -21.54 16.28 6.08
C GLU A 493 -22.65 17.22 6.52
N LEU A 494 -22.31 18.28 7.21
CA LEU A 494 -23.30 19.21 7.73
C LEU A 494 -23.37 20.50 6.89
N PHE A 495 -22.29 21.25 6.83
CA PHE A 495 -22.18 22.50 6.08
C PHE A 495 -20.72 22.90 5.90
N MET A 496 -20.49 23.92 5.08
CA MET A 496 -19.17 24.52 4.89
C MET A 496 -19.19 26.00 5.30
N THR A 497 -18.10 26.46 5.92
CA THR A 497 -17.87 27.89 6.22
C THR A 497 -16.54 28.35 5.63
N ASP A 498 -16.36 29.65 5.50
CA ASP A 498 -15.03 30.23 5.34
C ASP A 498 -14.21 30.08 6.65
N PHE A 499 -12.95 30.50 6.62
CA PHE A 499 -12.10 30.45 7.82
C PHE A 499 -12.56 31.39 8.95
N SER A 500 -13.41 32.38 8.64
CA SER A 500 -14.03 33.29 9.59
C SER A 500 -15.39 32.77 10.12
N ASN A 501 -15.76 31.55 9.80
CA ASN A 501 -17.01 30.88 10.16
C ASN A 501 -18.28 31.44 9.50
N ASN A 502 -18.16 32.17 8.39
CA ASN A 502 -19.32 32.56 7.58
C ASN A 502 -19.74 31.40 6.67
N LEU A 503 -21.04 31.14 6.58
CA LEU A 503 -21.60 30.05 5.79
C LEU A 503 -21.24 30.18 4.31
N ILE A 504 -20.70 29.12 3.72
CA ILE A 504 -20.48 28.96 2.28
C ILE A 504 -21.52 27.99 1.73
N LYS A 505 -22.30 28.44 0.76
CA LYS A 505 -23.24 27.58 0.07
C LYS A 505 -22.48 26.68 -0.91
N VAL A 506 -22.45 25.39 -0.61
CA VAL A 506 -21.89 24.35 -1.46
C VAL A 506 -23.03 23.54 -2.07
N PRO A 507 -23.18 23.47 -3.38
CA PRO A 507 -24.13 22.55 -4.00
C PRO A 507 -23.76 21.11 -3.62
N LYS A 508 -24.74 20.25 -3.51
CA LYS A 508 -24.54 18.80 -3.36
C LYS A 508 -24.51 18.18 -4.74
N THR A 509 -23.45 17.43 -5.07
CA THR A 509 -23.31 16.74 -6.34
C THR A 509 -23.37 15.24 -6.10
N ASP A 510 -24.43 14.62 -6.59
CA ASP A 510 -24.54 13.17 -6.64
C ASP A 510 -23.83 12.64 -7.88
N LEU A 511 -22.59 12.15 -7.69
CA LEU A 511 -21.80 11.60 -8.78
C LEU A 511 -22.21 10.18 -9.16
N LEU A 512 -22.97 9.47 -8.31
CA LEU A 512 -23.45 8.12 -8.63
C LEU A 512 -24.53 8.20 -9.70
N SER A 513 -25.50 9.11 -9.55
CA SER A 513 -26.54 9.31 -10.56
C SER A 513 -25.99 9.78 -11.90
N LEU A 514 -24.92 10.59 -11.89
CA LEU A 514 -24.27 11.05 -13.11
C LEU A 514 -23.46 9.96 -13.84
N GLN A 515 -23.05 8.89 -13.16
CA GLN A 515 -22.35 7.77 -13.75
C GLN A 515 -23.30 6.70 -14.33
N GLU A 516 -24.55 6.63 -13.84
CA GLU A 516 -25.57 5.71 -14.35
C GLU A 516 -26.23 6.24 -15.65
N GLU A 517 -26.13 7.55 -15.94
CA GLU A 517 -26.67 8.18 -17.13
C GLU A 517 -25.72 8.18 -18.36
N ASN A 518 -24.45 7.75 -18.18
CA ASN A 518 -23.43 7.64 -19.23
C ASN A 518 -23.01 6.18 -19.44
#